data_25622fb97aa228efcd750fd0efe40800
#
_entry.id   25622fb97aa228efcd750fd0efe40800
#
_cell.length_a   1.000
_cell.length_b   1.000
_cell.length_c   1.000
_cell.angle_alpha   90.00
_cell.angle_beta   90.00
_cell.angle_gamma   90.00
#
_symmetry.space_group_name_H-M   'P 1'
#
loop_
_entity.id
_entity.type
_entity.pdbx_description
1 polymer ?
#
loop_
_entity_poly.entity_id
_entity_poly.type
_entity_poly.pdbx_seq_one_letter_code
_entity_poly.pdbx_strand_id
1 'polypeptide(L)'
;MRFSWSGLLALLLPISAFAQEATIKEVHDVPAVRGSIIANLLQEHDNPFTLYPYESNYLLYTWTSDLNKEAIRTYNWAENARKDEVKYQLSLAFPLWRGILGDNSVLAASYTQRSWWQLSNSDESAPFRETNYEPQLFLGFATDYRFAGWTLRDVEMGYNHDSNGRSDPTSRSWNRLYTRLMAQNGNWLVEVKPWYVVGETNDNPDITKYMGYYRLKIGYQLGDAVLSAQGQYNWNTGYGGAELGVSYPMTKHVRFYTQIYSGYGESLIDYNFNQTRVGVGVMLNDLF
;
A
#
# COMPACT_ATOMS: atom_id res chain seq x y z
N MET A 1 -25.05 -23.27 19.16
CA MET A 1 -25.38 -22.84 17.79
C MET A 1 -24.29 -23.37 16.87
N ARG A 2 -24.66 -24.22 15.89
CA ARG A 2 -23.70 -24.85 14.98
C ARG A 2 -23.43 -23.85 13.84
N PHE A 3 -22.23 -23.33 13.77
CA PHE A 3 -21.80 -22.56 12.60
C PHE A 3 -21.38 -23.52 11.48
N SER A 4 -22.06 -23.45 10.34
CA SER A 4 -21.76 -24.25 9.15
C SER A 4 -20.57 -23.61 8.42
N TRP A 5 -19.53 -24.40 8.22
CA TRP A 5 -18.29 -24.07 7.51
C TRP A 5 -18.44 -24.27 5.98
N SER A 6 -19.34 -23.55 5.35
CA SER A 6 -19.59 -23.72 3.89
C SER A 6 -19.32 -22.45 3.09
N GLY A 7 -18.15 -21.85 3.20
CA GLY A 7 -17.85 -20.63 2.44
C GLY A 7 -16.41 -20.37 2.03
N LEU A 8 -15.46 -21.24 2.40
CA LEU A 8 -14.04 -20.93 2.21
C LEU A 8 -13.28 -21.86 1.23
N LEU A 9 -13.97 -22.56 0.33
CA LEU A 9 -13.34 -23.57 -0.54
C LEU A 9 -13.22 -23.16 -2.02
N ALA A 10 -13.28 -21.88 -2.38
CA ALA A 10 -13.34 -21.47 -3.79
C ALA A 10 -12.11 -20.68 -4.29
N LEU A 11 -10.98 -20.65 -3.57
CA LEU A 11 -9.78 -19.90 -4.02
C LEU A 11 -8.48 -20.71 -4.06
N LEU A 12 -8.56 -22.02 -3.91
CA LEU A 12 -7.44 -22.92 -4.27
C LEU A 12 -7.64 -23.39 -5.71
N LEU A 13 -7.39 -22.53 -6.68
CA LEU A 13 -7.11 -22.97 -8.04
C LEU A 13 -5.83 -23.81 -7.97
N PRO A 14 -5.81 -25.03 -8.56
CA PRO A 14 -4.62 -25.87 -8.53
C PRO A 14 -3.48 -25.13 -9.25
N ILE A 15 -2.38 -24.94 -8.56
CA ILE A 15 -1.12 -24.37 -9.09
C ILE A 15 -0.63 -25.12 -10.33
N SER A 16 -1.09 -26.34 -10.55
CA SER A 16 -0.79 -27.17 -11.71
C SER A 16 -1.37 -26.70 -13.06
N ALA A 17 -2.31 -25.73 -13.07
CA ALA A 17 -2.85 -25.18 -14.32
C ALA A 17 -1.97 -24.07 -14.94
N PHE A 18 -0.93 -23.60 -14.25
CA PHE A 18 -0.02 -22.58 -14.74
C PHE A 18 1.23 -23.12 -15.44
N ALA A 19 1.40 -24.42 -15.52
CA ALA A 19 2.53 -25.08 -16.18
C ALA A 19 2.19 -25.50 -17.62
N GLN A 20 1.52 -24.65 -18.39
CA GLN A 20 1.39 -24.89 -19.83
C GLN A 20 2.48 -24.07 -20.52
N GLU A 21 3.41 -24.81 -21.19
CA GLU A 21 4.57 -24.33 -21.93
C GLU A 21 4.27 -23.06 -22.76
N ALA A 22 4.51 -21.89 -22.17
CA ALA A 22 4.85 -20.72 -22.94
C ALA A 22 6.34 -20.85 -23.28
N THR A 23 6.66 -21.00 -24.55
CA THR A 23 8.04 -20.97 -25.06
C THR A 23 8.67 -19.67 -24.56
N ILE A 24 9.51 -19.78 -23.53
CA ILE A 24 10.21 -18.67 -22.90
C ILE A 24 11.22 -18.15 -23.91
N LYS A 25 10.89 -17.04 -24.58
CA LYS A 25 11.92 -16.17 -25.17
C LYS A 25 12.75 -15.64 -24.03
N GLU A 26 14.06 -15.68 -24.18
CA GLU A 26 15.05 -15.27 -23.21
C GLU A 26 14.62 -14.01 -22.43
N VAL A 27 14.66 -14.12 -21.09
CA VAL A 27 14.22 -13.12 -20.10
C VAL A 27 15.00 -11.80 -20.18
N HIS A 28 15.99 -11.68 -21.06
CA HIS A 28 16.85 -10.50 -21.21
C HIS A 28 16.19 -9.27 -21.87
N ASP A 29 14.98 -9.42 -22.44
CA ASP A 29 14.30 -8.34 -23.17
C ASP A 29 12.82 -8.16 -22.78
N VAL A 30 12.43 -8.39 -21.52
CA VAL A 30 11.09 -7.94 -21.07
C VAL A 30 11.18 -6.43 -20.90
N PRO A 31 10.56 -5.61 -21.79
CA PRO A 31 10.53 -4.16 -21.59
C PRO A 31 9.99 -3.90 -20.21
N ALA A 32 10.60 -2.96 -19.46
CA ALA A 32 10.07 -2.52 -18.18
C ALA A 32 8.58 -2.17 -18.40
N VAL A 33 7.70 -3.08 -17.99
CA VAL A 33 6.27 -2.90 -18.19
C VAL A 33 5.85 -1.87 -17.16
N ARG A 34 5.46 -0.68 -17.64
CA ARG A 34 4.92 0.34 -16.76
C ARG A 34 3.86 -0.31 -15.87
N GLY A 35 4.01 -0.16 -14.55
CA GLY A 35 3.08 -0.69 -13.56
C GLY A 35 3.43 -2.05 -12.95
N SER A 36 4.28 -2.91 -13.53
CA SER A 36 4.66 -4.19 -12.89
C SER A 36 5.83 -4.02 -11.93
N ILE A 37 5.55 -4.15 -10.65
CA ILE A 37 6.58 -4.12 -9.59
C ILE A 37 7.46 -5.36 -9.66
N ILE A 38 6.83 -6.53 -9.88
CA ILE A 38 7.57 -7.81 -9.91
C ILE A 38 8.50 -7.86 -11.12
N ALA A 39 8.06 -7.38 -12.29
CA ALA A 39 8.93 -7.31 -13.46
C ALA A 39 10.15 -6.39 -13.21
N ASN A 40 9.97 -5.29 -12.50
CA ASN A 40 11.09 -4.42 -12.11
C ASN A 40 12.05 -5.13 -11.14
N LEU A 41 11.55 -5.87 -10.15
CA LEU A 41 12.36 -6.63 -9.20
C LEU A 41 13.13 -7.78 -9.85
N LEU A 42 12.63 -8.31 -10.98
CA LEU A 42 13.29 -9.36 -11.75
C LEU A 42 14.43 -8.84 -12.62
N GLN A 43 14.48 -7.54 -12.92
CA GLN A 43 15.59 -6.96 -13.69
C GLN A 43 16.90 -7.09 -12.92
N GLU A 44 17.93 -7.62 -13.60
CA GLU A 44 19.27 -7.64 -13.06
C GLU A 44 19.94 -6.29 -13.25
N HIS A 45 20.64 -5.85 -12.22
CA HIS A 45 21.48 -4.66 -12.25
C HIS A 45 22.88 -5.02 -11.74
N ASP A 46 23.89 -4.33 -12.25
CA ASP A 46 25.27 -4.51 -11.80
C ASP A 46 25.46 -4.23 -10.30
N ASN A 47 24.59 -3.39 -9.73
CA ASN A 47 24.59 -3.10 -8.29
C ASN A 47 23.63 -4.04 -7.55
N PRO A 48 24.12 -4.95 -6.69
CA PRO A 48 23.27 -5.87 -5.93
C PRO A 48 22.41 -5.17 -4.86
N PHE A 49 22.69 -3.91 -4.54
CA PHE A 49 21.95 -3.10 -3.56
C PHE A 49 20.92 -2.16 -4.22
N THR A 50 20.49 -2.47 -5.46
CA THR A 50 19.46 -1.68 -6.12
C THR A 50 18.14 -1.76 -5.36
N LEU A 51 17.61 -0.60 -4.98
CA LEU A 51 16.31 -0.45 -4.36
C LEU A 51 15.29 -0.02 -5.41
N TYR A 52 14.11 -0.59 -5.34
CA TYR A 52 13.00 -0.31 -6.26
C TYR A 52 11.85 0.36 -5.53
N PRO A 53 11.17 1.33 -6.14
CA PRO A 53 9.91 1.82 -5.60
C PRO A 53 8.89 0.67 -5.49
N TYR A 54 8.18 0.61 -4.36
CA TYR A 54 7.16 -0.44 -4.14
C TYR A 54 5.75 0.13 -4.09
N GLU A 55 5.49 1.08 -3.22
CA GLU A 55 4.31 1.94 -3.24
C GLU A 55 4.71 3.35 -3.68
N SER A 56 3.77 4.28 -3.80
CA SER A 56 4.08 5.67 -4.16
C SER A 56 4.96 6.35 -3.13
N ASN A 57 5.97 7.10 -3.59
CA ASN A 57 6.86 7.91 -2.74
C ASN A 57 6.50 9.38 -2.90
N TYR A 58 5.99 10.02 -1.83
CA TYR A 58 5.51 11.39 -1.88
C TYR A 58 5.79 12.17 -0.60
N LEU A 59 5.72 13.49 -0.72
CA LEU A 59 5.76 14.45 0.37
C LEU A 59 4.68 15.51 0.12
N LEU A 60 3.74 15.64 1.07
CA LEU A 60 2.58 16.51 0.97
C LEU A 60 2.51 17.44 2.18
N TYR A 61 2.19 18.71 1.96
CA TYR A 61 1.60 19.55 2.98
C TYR A 61 0.10 19.28 3.02
N THR A 62 -0.41 18.95 4.20
CA THR A 62 -1.79 18.48 4.36
C THR A 62 -2.53 19.27 5.42
N TRP A 63 -3.86 19.28 5.29
CA TRP A 63 -4.78 19.79 6.31
C TRP A 63 -5.90 18.77 6.53
N THR A 64 -6.24 18.53 7.82
CA THR A 64 -7.35 17.63 8.21
C THR A 64 -8.55 18.41 8.72
N SER A 65 -9.77 17.92 8.41
CA SER A 65 -11.03 18.48 8.93
C SER A 65 -11.10 18.39 10.45
N ASP A 66 -10.59 17.29 11.00
CA ASP A 66 -10.53 17.07 12.44
C ASP A 66 -9.26 16.27 12.83
N LEU A 67 -8.88 16.36 14.10
CA LEU A 67 -7.71 15.72 14.67
C LEU A 67 -8.13 14.83 15.85
N ASN A 68 -7.69 13.57 15.84
CA ASN A 68 -7.96 12.63 16.91
C ASN A 68 -7.14 12.95 18.18
N LYS A 69 -7.51 14.02 18.87
CA LYS A 69 -6.81 14.45 20.08
C LYS A 69 -6.90 13.41 21.21
N GLU A 70 -7.99 12.64 21.26
CA GLU A 70 -8.17 11.57 22.25
C GLU A 70 -7.11 10.49 22.09
N ALA A 71 -6.80 10.06 20.86
CA ALA A 71 -5.79 9.05 20.61
C ALA A 71 -4.37 9.50 21.00
N ILE A 72 -4.10 10.79 20.95
CA ILE A 72 -2.78 11.36 21.29
C ILE A 72 -2.76 12.08 22.64
N ARG A 73 -3.80 11.94 23.47
CA ARG A 73 -3.96 12.68 24.75
C ARG A 73 -2.80 12.51 25.74
N THR A 74 -2.03 11.44 25.62
CA THR A 74 -0.83 11.20 26.45
C THR A 74 0.40 11.95 25.97
N TYR A 75 0.34 12.59 24.80
CA TYR A 75 1.44 13.43 24.33
C TYR A 75 1.37 14.78 25.03
N ASN A 76 2.50 15.25 25.54
CA ASN A 76 2.59 16.52 26.27
C ASN A 76 2.20 17.75 25.42
N TRP A 77 2.17 17.60 24.10
CA TRP A 77 1.80 18.64 23.13
C TRP A 77 0.41 18.43 22.48
N ALA A 78 -0.37 17.41 22.92
CA ALA A 78 -1.66 17.07 22.31
C ALA A 78 -2.65 18.22 22.22
N GLU A 79 -2.71 19.07 23.26
CA GLU A 79 -3.60 20.23 23.29
C GLU A 79 -3.26 21.26 22.20
N ASN A 80 -1.96 21.42 21.90
CA ASN A 80 -1.45 22.33 20.91
C ASN A 80 -1.28 21.71 19.51
N ALA A 81 -1.77 20.46 19.33
CA ALA A 81 -1.70 19.77 18.05
C ALA A 81 -2.44 20.52 16.94
N ARG A 82 -1.79 20.66 15.79
CA ARG A 82 -2.27 21.43 14.63
C ARG A 82 -2.94 20.50 13.61
N LYS A 83 -3.90 21.06 12.89
CA LYS A 83 -4.60 20.34 11.79
C LYS A 83 -3.78 20.25 10.51
N ASP A 84 -2.75 21.08 10.38
CA ASP A 84 -1.81 21.08 9.26
C ASP A 84 -0.59 20.22 9.59
N GLU A 85 -0.24 19.32 8.68
CA GLU A 85 0.86 18.36 8.83
C GLU A 85 1.59 18.17 7.50
N VAL A 86 2.87 17.85 7.56
CA VAL A 86 3.56 17.25 6.44
C VAL A 86 3.33 15.73 6.50
N LYS A 87 2.64 15.19 5.49
CA LYS A 87 2.46 13.75 5.29
C LYS A 87 3.45 13.28 4.25
N TYR A 88 4.22 12.24 4.54
CA TYR A 88 5.08 11.63 3.53
C TYR A 88 5.02 10.11 3.58
N GLN A 89 5.29 9.49 2.45
CA GLN A 89 5.46 8.06 2.31
C GLN A 89 6.78 7.78 1.61
N LEU A 90 7.56 6.89 2.20
CA LEU A 90 8.72 6.26 1.61
C LEU A 90 8.46 4.77 1.49
N SER A 91 8.59 4.22 0.27
CA SER A 91 8.31 2.82 0.02
C SER A 91 9.29 2.23 -0.98
N LEU A 92 10.02 1.22 -0.53
CA LEU A 92 11.09 0.58 -1.28
C LEU A 92 10.96 -0.94 -1.18
N ALA A 93 11.39 -1.63 -2.22
CA ALA A 93 11.54 -3.07 -2.23
C ALA A 93 12.91 -3.47 -2.75
N PHE A 94 13.36 -4.65 -2.38
CA PHE A 94 14.58 -5.26 -2.90
C PHE A 94 14.40 -6.76 -3.07
N PRO A 95 14.91 -7.36 -4.15
CA PRO A 95 14.87 -8.78 -4.38
C PRO A 95 15.88 -9.49 -3.48
N LEU A 96 15.42 -10.56 -2.83
CA LEU A 96 16.28 -11.46 -2.04
C LEU A 96 16.76 -12.66 -2.88
N TRP A 97 15.85 -13.18 -3.72
CA TRP A 97 16.16 -14.33 -4.57
C TRP A 97 15.29 -14.29 -5.83
N ARG A 98 15.91 -14.04 -6.98
CA ARG A 98 15.24 -14.13 -8.30
C ARG A 98 15.23 -15.57 -8.77
N GLY A 99 14.15 -15.98 -9.44
CA GLY A 99 14.04 -17.32 -10.03
C GLY A 99 13.80 -18.45 -9.01
N ILE A 100 13.37 -18.16 -7.78
CA ILE A 100 13.20 -19.16 -6.71
C ILE A 100 12.20 -20.29 -7.08
N LEU A 101 11.15 -19.96 -7.84
CA LEU A 101 10.13 -20.91 -8.35
C LEU A 101 9.94 -20.79 -9.86
N GLY A 102 11.01 -20.47 -10.60
CA GLY A 102 11.01 -20.23 -12.03
C GLY A 102 11.35 -18.79 -12.39
N ASP A 103 11.79 -18.54 -13.62
CA ASP A 103 12.40 -17.27 -14.07
C ASP A 103 11.52 -16.03 -13.88
N ASN A 104 10.21 -16.21 -13.81
CA ASN A 104 9.25 -15.14 -13.58
C ASN A 104 8.93 -14.89 -12.09
N SER A 105 9.66 -15.51 -11.16
CA SER A 105 9.41 -15.44 -9.72
C SER A 105 10.52 -14.74 -8.95
N VAL A 106 10.16 -14.08 -7.85
CA VAL A 106 11.10 -13.43 -6.95
C VAL A 106 10.63 -13.56 -5.49
N LEU A 107 11.53 -13.97 -4.60
CA LEU A 107 11.39 -13.71 -3.17
C LEU A 107 11.96 -12.32 -2.91
N ALA A 108 11.17 -11.43 -2.33
CA ALA A 108 11.56 -10.05 -2.07
C ALA A 108 11.08 -9.56 -0.72
N ALA A 109 11.74 -8.53 -0.22
CA ALA A 109 11.29 -7.77 0.93
C ALA A 109 10.95 -6.34 0.51
N SER A 110 9.99 -5.72 1.21
CA SER A 110 9.70 -4.31 1.07
C SER A 110 9.54 -3.64 2.43
N TYR A 111 9.71 -2.35 2.43
CA TYR A 111 9.49 -1.51 3.60
C TYR A 111 8.75 -0.25 3.16
N THR A 112 7.63 0.02 3.81
CA THR A 112 6.87 1.25 3.61
C THR A 112 6.75 1.97 4.94
N GLN A 113 7.07 3.26 4.92
CA GLN A 113 6.90 4.16 6.06
C GLN A 113 5.96 5.29 5.65
N ARG A 114 4.96 5.56 6.49
CA ARG A 114 4.08 6.73 6.36
C ARG A 114 4.20 7.56 7.64
N SER A 115 4.39 8.87 7.50
CA SER A 115 4.55 9.75 8.66
C SER A 115 3.69 11.00 8.53
N TRP A 116 3.16 11.45 9.67
CA TRP A 116 2.40 12.69 9.83
C TRP A 116 3.18 13.58 10.81
N TRP A 117 3.76 14.62 10.27
CA TRP A 117 4.72 15.49 10.94
C TRP A 117 4.14 16.89 11.15
N GLN A 118 4.06 17.33 12.39
CA GLN A 118 3.61 18.65 12.82
C GLN A 118 4.68 19.73 12.53
N LEU A 119 5.21 19.79 11.29
CA LEU A 119 6.35 20.63 10.91
C LEU A 119 6.17 22.10 11.28
N SER A 120 4.95 22.62 11.15
CA SER A 120 4.60 24.02 11.46
C SER A 120 4.41 24.29 12.96
N ASN A 121 4.44 23.26 13.81
CA ASN A 121 4.26 23.37 15.26
C ASN A 121 5.59 23.59 15.98
N SER A 122 6.22 24.74 15.73
CA SER A 122 7.54 25.09 16.26
C SER A 122 7.57 25.20 17.78
N ASP A 123 6.47 25.62 18.40
CA ASP A 123 6.37 25.79 19.86
C ASP A 123 6.47 24.44 20.60
N GLU A 124 6.12 23.36 19.93
CA GLU A 124 6.20 21.98 20.42
C GLU A 124 7.37 21.20 19.80
N SER A 125 8.38 21.90 19.24
CA SER A 125 9.55 21.30 18.60
C SER A 125 9.22 20.40 17.39
N ALA A 126 8.16 20.74 16.64
CA ALA A 126 7.74 20.07 15.42
C ALA A 126 7.67 18.53 15.55
N PRO A 127 6.81 17.96 16.42
CA PRO A 127 6.79 16.53 16.70
C PRO A 127 6.17 15.72 15.56
N PHE A 128 6.51 14.44 15.48
CA PHE A 128 5.76 13.48 14.69
C PHE A 128 4.52 13.02 15.46
N ARG A 129 3.33 13.28 14.90
CA ARG A 129 2.08 12.80 15.48
C ARG A 129 1.95 11.30 15.35
N GLU A 130 2.25 10.76 14.16
CA GLU A 130 2.22 9.34 13.88
C GLU A 130 3.27 8.96 12.84
N THR A 131 3.78 7.75 12.97
CA THR A 131 4.56 7.07 11.93
C THR A 131 4.15 5.60 11.91
N ASN A 132 3.80 5.09 10.74
CA ASN A 132 3.48 3.69 10.53
C ASN A 132 4.60 3.03 9.72
N TYR A 133 5.06 1.88 10.20
CA TYR A 133 6.15 1.08 9.66
C TYR A 133 5.57 -0.24 9.14
N GLU A 134 5.73 -0.51 7.86
CA GLU A 134 5.13 -1.65 7.18
C GLU A 134 6.21 -2.49 6.46
N PRO A 135 7.03 -3.30 7.16
CA PRO A 135 7.88 -4.32 6.55
C PRO A 135 7.03 -5.46 6.01
N GLN A 136 7.46 -6.00 4.85
CA GLN A 136 6.82 -7.14 4.19
C GLN A 136 7.87 -8.10 3.65
N LEU A 137 7.53 -9.38 3.64
CA LEU A 137 8.26 -10.43 2.94
C LEU A 137 7.27 -11.14 2.02
N PHE A 138 7.61 -11.27 0.73
CA PHE A 138 6.68 -11.81 -0.24
C PHE A 138 7.35 -12.63 -1.34
N LEU A 139 6.58 -13.54 -1.89
CA LEU A 139 6.86 -14.24 -3.13
C LEU A 139 6.02 -13.59 -4.23
N GLY A 140 6.68 -13.08 -5.26
CA GLY A 140 6.05 -12.41 -6.40
C GLY A 140 6.26 -13.17 -7.70
N PHE A 141 5.27 -13.09 -8.60
CA PHE A 141 5.30 -13.65 -9.94
C PHE A 141 4.92 -12.57 -10.95
N ALA A 142 5.78 -12.32 -11.93
CA ALA A 142 5.41 -11.58 -13.12
C ALA A 142 4.64 -12.49 -14.06
N THR A 143 3.53 -11.99 -14.61
CA THR A 143 2.67 -12.78 -15.50
C THR A 143 2.21 -11.94 -16.70
N ASP A 144 1.73 -12.59 -17.74
CA ASP A 144 1.08 -11.98 -18.91
C ASP A 144 -0.26 -12.70 -19.21
N TYR A 145 -0.93 -13.18 -18.16
CA TYR A 145 -2.20 -13.87 -18.33
C TYR A 145 -3.30 -12.89 -18.75
N ARG A 146 -3.93 -13.18 -19.89
CA ARG A 146 -4.94 -12.30 -20.50
C ARG A 146 -6.33 -12.88 -20.37
N PHE A 147 -7.26 -12.05 -19.89
CA PHE A 147 -8.66 -12.40 -19.76
C PHE A 147 -9.55 -11.17 -19.96
N ALA A 148 -10.55 -11.25 -20.84
CA ALA A 148 -11.55 -10.20 -21.10
C ALA A 148 -10.96 -8.79 -21.34
N GLY A 149 -9.83 -8.71 -22.05
CA GLY A 149 -9.13 -7.45 -22.34
C GLY A 149 -8.19 -6.96 -21.23
N TRP A 150 -8.18 -7.61 -20.07
CA TRP A 150 -7.25 -7.35 -18.99
C TRP A 150 -6.03 -8.26 -19.07
N THR A 151 -4.90 -7.74 -18.67
CA THR A 151 -3.66 -8.51 -18.48
C THR A 151 -3.30 -8.50 -17.01
N LEU A 152 -3.31 -9.67 -16.37
CA LEU A 152 -2.76 -9.84 -15.02
C LEU A 152 -1.24 -9.71 -15.11
N ARG A 153 -0.67 -8.75 -14.42
CA ARG A 153 0.77 -8.42 -14.45
C ARG A 153 1.54 -9.02 -13.30
N ASP A 154 1.01 -8.84 -12.09
CA ASP A 154 1.66 -9.28 -10.87
C ASP A 154 0.71 -10.12 -10.02
N VAL A 155 1.26 -11.21 -9.50
CA VAL A 155 0.68 -11.99 -8.40
C VAL A 155 1.70 -12.01 -7.28
N GLU A 156 1.29 -11.60 -6.09
CA GLU A 156 2.16 -11.53 -4.92
C GLU A 156 1.45 -12.18 -3.73
N MET A 157 2.18 -12.96 -2.95
CA MET A 157 1.70 -13.55 -1.69
C MET A 157 2.74 -13.31 -0.62
N GLY A 158 2.32 -12.80 0.54
CA GLY A 158 3.29 -12.42 1.54
C GLY A 158 2.73 -12.28 2.95
N TYR A 159 3.67 -12.02 3.84
CA TYR A 159 3.42 -11.61 5.21
C TYR A 159 3.77 -10.14 5.37
N ASN A 160 2.91 -9.44 6.08
CA ASN A 160 3.01 -8.01 6.34
C ASN A 160 2.85 -7.76 7.83
N HIS A 161 3.77 -7.02 8.41
CA HIS A 161 3.64 -6.41 9.74
C HIS A 161 3.41 -4.91 9.55
N ASP A 162 2.47 -4.33 10.27
CA ASP A 162 2.23 -2.87 10.24
C ASP A 162 2.07 -2.39 11.70
N SER A 163 2.93 -1.46 12.12
CA SER A 163 2.97 -0.98 13.49
C SER A 163 3.41 0.49 13.55
N ASN A 164 3.05 1.16 14.64
CA ASN A 164 3.49 2.54 14.85
C ASN A 164 4.71 2.66 15.79
N GLY A 165 5.24 1.53 16.28
CA GLY A 165 6.46 1.52 17.11
C GLY A 165 6.33 2.25 18.46
N ARG A 166 5.10 2.46 18.93
CA ARG A 166 4.84 3.16 20.19
C ARG A 166 4.53 2.19 21.32
N SER A 167 4.61 2.68 22.55
CA SER A 167 4.20 1.97 23.76
C SER A 167 2.72 2.26 24.07
N ASP A 168 2.10 1.44 24.92
CA ASP A 168 0.77 1.68 25.46
C ASP A 168 0.65 3.06 26.14
N PRO A 169 -0.50 3.71 26.02
CA PRO A 169 -1.74 3.29 25.36
C PRO A 169 -1.85 3.67 23.88
N THR A 170 -0.77 4.15 23.27
CA THR A 170 -0.74 4.61 21.87
C THR A 170 -0.18 3.59 20.90
N SER A 171 0.21 2.41 21.38
CA SER A 171 0.64 1.28 20.57
C SER A 171 -0.46 0.83 19.62
N ARG A 172 -0.12 0.62 18.35
CA ARG A 172 -0.99 0.02 17.33
C ARG A 172 -0.17 -0.90 16.47
N SER A 173 -0.64 -2.13 16.29
CA SER A 173 0.02 -3.10 15.41
C SER A 173 -0.93 -4.18 14.93
N TRP A 174 -0.67 -4.74 13.77
CA TRP A 174 -1.30 -5.94 13.26
C TRP A 174 -0.45 -6.65 12.22
N ASN A 175 -0.73 -7.94 12.06
CA ASN A 175 -0.03 -8.79 11.11
C ASN A 175 -1.02 -9.39 10.12
N ARG A 176 -0.62 -9.50 8.86
CA ARG A 176 -1.48 -9.99 7.79
C ARG A 176 -0.74 -10.96 6.88
N LEU A 177 -1.40 -12.06 6.55
CA LEU A 177 -1.10 -12.79 5.34
C LEU A 177 -1.93 -12.18 4.22
N TYR A 178 -1.34 -11.90 3.07
CA TYR A 178 -2.04 -11.25 1.98
C TYR A 178 -1.71 -11.87 0.62
N THR A 179 -2.61 -11.65 -0.32
CA THR A 179 -2.36 -11.79 -1.74
C THR A 179 -2.56 -10.43 -2.39
N ARG A 180 -1.73 -10.09 -3.37
CA ARG A 180 -1.86 -8.88 -4.18
C ARG A 180 -1.90 -9.27 -5.64
N LEU A 181 -2.94 -8.83 -6.34
CA LEU A 181 -3.16 -9.05 -7.75
C LEU A 181 -3.17 -7.69 -8.45
N MET A 182 -2.37 -7.53 -9.49
CA MET A 182 -2.34 -6.31 -10.28
C MET A 182 -2.63 -6.63 -11.74
N ALA A 183 -3.62 -5.95 -12.32
CA ALA A 183 -4.04 -6.12 -13.70
C ALA A 183 -4.12 -4.78 -14.44
N GLN A 184 -3.85 -4.81 -15.75
CA GLN A 184 -3.86 -3.65 -16.61
C GLN A 184 -4.76 -3.87 -17.83
N ASN A 185 -5.47 -2.80 -18.25
CA ASN A 185 -6.19 -2.75 -19.52
C ASN A 185 -6.04 -1.33 -20.11
N GLY A 186 -5.25 -1.19 -21.18
CA GLY A 186 -4.93 0.11 -21.76
C GLY A 186 -4.38 1.07 -20.71
N ASN A 187 -5.08 2.17 -20.47
CA ASN A 187 -4.72 3.20 -19.49
C ASN A 187 -5.20 2.88 -18.06
N TRP A 188 -5.89 1.78 -17.84
CA TRP A 188 -6.37 1.36 -16.53
C TRP A 188 -5.40 0.41 -15.86
N LEU A 189 -5.19 0.63 -14.56
CA LEU A 189 -4.53 -0.28 -13.65
C LEU A 189 -5.44 -0.55 -12.46
N VAL A 190 -5.58 -1.82 -12.08
CA VAL A 190 -6.36 -2.24 -10.92
C VAL A 190 -5.52 -3.17 -10.07
N GLU A 191 -5.48 -2.89 -8.77
CA GLU A 191 -4.84 -3.73 -7.77
C GLU A 191 -5.87 -4.12 -6.71
N VAL A 192 -5.90 -5.40 -6.38
CA VAL A 192 -6.67 -5.93 -5.25
C VAL A 192 -5.72 -6.63 -4.30
N LYS A 193 -5.74 -6.24 -3.03
CA LYS A 193 -4.91 -6.81 -1.97
C LYS A 193 -5.80 -7.30 -0.83
N PRO A 194 -6.40 -8.51 -0.91
CA PRO A 194 -7.07 -9.15 0.21
C PRO A 194 -6.07 -9.61 1.24
N TRP A 195 -6.51 -9.67 2.51
CA TRP A 195 -5.68 -10.16 3.61
C TRP A 195 -6.48 -10.96 4.65
N TYR A 196 -5.73 -11.76 5.40
CA TYR A 196 -6.17 -12.45 6.59
C TYR A 196 -5.29 -11.99 7.77
N VAL A 197 -5.92 -11.54 8.86
CA VAL A 197 -5.21 -11.10 10.06
C VAL A 197 -4.69 -12.32 10.82
N VAL A 198 -3.43 -12.30 11.22
CA VAL A 198 -2.77 -13.37 11.96
C VAL A 198 -2.16 -12.83 13.25
N GLY A 199 -2.12 -13.69 14.27
CA GLY A 199 -1.63 -13.30 15.59
C GLY A 199 -2.60 -12.43 16.38
N GLU A 200 -2.09 -11.79 17.42
CA GLU A 200 -2.87 -10.96 18.33
C GLU A 200 -2.96 -9.51 17.82
N THR A 201 -4.09 -8.87 18.11
CA THR A 201 -4.35 -7.45 17.80
C THR A 201 -4.75 -6.69 19.07
N ASN A 202 -4.11 -7.00 20.20
CA ASN A 202 -4.49 -6.50 21.53
C ASN A 202 -4.52 -4.97 21.59
N ASP A 203 -3.61 -4.30 20.87
CA ASP A 203 -3.50 -2.83 20.83
C ASP A 203 -4.63 -2.17 20.01
N ASN A 204 -5.30 -2.94 19.14
CA ASN A 204 -6.36 -2.48 18.25
C ASN A 204 -7.34 -3.64 17.89
N PRO A 205 -8.05 -4.20 18.88
CA PRO A 205 -8.79 -5.47 18.73
C PRO A 205 -9.92 -5.43 17.72
N ASP A 206 -10.38 -4.25 17.37
CA ASP A 206 -11.47 -4.04 16.42
C ASP A 206 -11.02 -3.38 15.08
N ILE A 207 -9.72 -3.41 14.78
CA ILE A 207 -9.17 -2.77 13.56
C ILE A 207 -9.86 -3.25 12.28
N THR A 208 -10.24 -4.52 12.19
CA THR A 208 -10.93 -5.07 11.01
C THR A 208 -12.33 -4.53 10.82
N LYS A 209 -12.97 -3.98 11.86
CA LYS A 209 -14.28 -3.30 11.72
C LYS A 209 -14.15 -2.09 10.78
N TYR A 210 -13.03 -1.38 10.84
CA TYR A 210 -12.77 -0.14 10.11
C TYR A 210 -11.96 -0.36 8.83
N MET A 211 -10.94 -1.24 8.89
CA MET A 211 -10.03 -1.49 7.77
C MET A 211 -10.52 -2.60 6.82
N GLY A 212 -11.50 -3.42 7.25
CA GLY A 212 -11.98 -4.55 6.47
C GLY A 212 -10.91 -5.61 6.24
N TYR A 213 -11.00 -6.28 5.07
CA TYR A 213 -10.19 -7.45 4.74
C TYR A 213 -9.54 -7.35 3.35
N TYR A 214 -9.56 -6.17 2.73
CA TYR A 214 -8.93 -5.92 1.43
C TYR A 214 -8.67 -4.44 1.21
N ARG A 215 -7.73 -4.13 0.33
CA ARG A 215 -7.55 -2.83 -0.30
C ARG A 215 -7.79 -2.98 -1.80
N LEU A 216 -8.53 -2.05 -2.38
CA LEU A 216 -8.66 -1.85 -3.81
C LEU A 216 -7.91 -0.58 -4.20
N LYS A 217 -7.11 -0.64 -5.26
CA LYS A 217 -6.47 0.52 -5.86
C LYS A 217 -6.78 0.54 -7.35
N ILE A 218 -7.11 1.70 -7.88
CA ILE A 218 -7.42 1.92 -9.29
C ILE A 218 -6.60 3.11 -9.75
N GLY A 219 -5.95 2.98 -10.89
CA GLY A 219 -5.25 4.05 -11.57
C GLY A 219 -5.76 4.22 -12.99
N TYR A 220 -5.77 5.46 -13.48
CA TYR A 220 -6.09 5.78 -14.86
C TYR A 220 -5.13 6.83 -15.40
N GLN A 221 -4.45 6.52 -16.51
CA GLN A 221 -3.57 7.46 -17.19
C GLN A 221 -4.37 8.31 -18.19
N LEU A 222 -4.44 9.62 -17.92
CA LEU A 222 -5.10 10.63 -18.77
C LEU A 222 -4.04 11.55 -19.36
N GLY A 223 -3.51 11.20 -20.55
CA GLY A 223 -2.35 11.90 -21.09
C GLY A 223 -1.15 11.77 -20.14
N ASP A 224 -0.58 12.90 -19.73
CA ASP A 224 0.53 12.93 -18.77
C ASP A 224 0.06 12.86 -17.29
N ALA A 225 -1.23 13.12 -17.04
CA ALA A 225 -1.79 13.01 -15.71
C ALA A 225 -2.10 11.56 -15.33
N VAL A 226 -1.96 11.23 -14.05
CA VAL A 226 -2.46 9.97 -13.48
C VAL A 226 -3.50 10.29 -12.42
N LEU A 227 -4.68 9.71 -12.60
CA LEU A 227 -5.75 9.73 -11.61
C LEU A 227 -5.67 8.42 -10.81
N SER A 228 -5.75 8.50 -9.50
CA SER A 228 -5.72 7.34 -8.63
C SER A 228 -6.86 7.36 -7.62
N ALA A 229 -7.36 6.17 -7.30
CA ALA A 229 -8.28 5.95 -6.20
C ALA A 229 -7.82 4.71 -5.44
N GLN A 230 -7.81 4.75 -4.12
CA GLN A 230 -7.60 3.56 -3.30
C GLN A 230 -8.49 3.61 -2.07
N GLY A 231 -8.83 2.43 -1.54
CA GLY A 231 -9.64 2.37 -0.35
C GLY A 231 -9.86 0.96 0.16
N GLN A 232 -10.40 0.89 1.35
CA GLN A 232 -10.84 -0.32 2.02
C GLN A 232 -12.25 -0.11 2.56
N TYR A 233 -13.03 -1.19 2.66
CA TYR A 233 -14.38 -1.12 3.15
C TYR A 233 -14.79 -2.45 3.80
N ASN A 234 -15.43 -2.36 4.97
CA ASN A 234 -16.02 -3.51 5.62
C ASN A 234 -17.55 -3.52 5.43
N TRP A 235 -18.03 -4.42 4.57
CA TRP A 235 -19.44 -4.56 4.21
C TRP A 235 -20.35 -4.91 5.39
N ASN A 236 -19.81 -5.52 6.45
CA ASN A 236 -20.59 -5.90 7.62
C ASN A 236 -20.82 -4.73 8.59
N THR A 237 -19.86 -3.81 8.66
CA THR A 237 -19.92 -2.68 9.60
C THR A 237 -20.29 -1.36 8.93
N GLY A 238 -20.11 -1.26 7.61
CA GLY A 238 -20.31 -0.02 6.86
C GLY A 238 -19.17 1.00 7.03
N TYR A 239 -18.05 0.60 7.66
CA TYR A 239 -16.89 1.46 7.84
C TYR A 239 -15.83 1.22 6.76
N GLY A 240 -15.02 2.23 6.54
CA GLY A 240 -13.93 2.21 5.58
C GLY A 240 -13.36 3.60 5.34
N GLY A 241 -12.42 3.70 4.43
CA GLY A 241 -11.81 4.95 4.01
C GLY A 241 -11.39 4.87 2.56
N ALA A 242 -11.36 6.02 1.92
CA ALA A 242 -10.95 6.14 0.52
C ALA A 242 -10.05 7.36 0.31
N GLU A 243 -9.13 7.21 -0.60
CA GLU A 243 -8.18 8.21 -1.04
C GLU A 243 -8.32 8.42 -2.55
N LEU A 244 -8.38 9.65 -2.98
CA LEU A 244 -8.28 10.06 -4.38
C LEU A 244 -7.01 10.87 -4.57
N GLY A 245 -6.32 10.63 -5.67
CA GLY A 245 -5.09 11.32 -6.00
C GLY A 245 -5.03 11.76 -7.46
N VAL A 246 -4.30 12.84 -7.71
CA VAL A 246 -3.96 13.30 -9.05
C VAL A 246 -2.49 13.65 -9.07
N SER A 247 -1.74 13.07 -10.00
CA SER A 247 -0.34 13.44 -10.25
C SER A 247 -0.15 13.97 -11.67
N TYR A 248 0.77 14.94 -11.83
CA TYR A 248 1.14 15.52 -13.12
C TYR A 248 2.66 15.77 -13.18
N PRO A 249 3.36 15.38 -14.25
CA PRO A 249 4.82 15.52 -14.31
C PRO A 249 5.25 17.00 -14.27
N MET A 250 6.18 17.32 -13.38
CA MET A 250 6.87 18.62 -13.31
C MET A 250 8.24 18.54 -13.97
N THR A 251 8.92 17.42 -13.75
CA THR A 251 10.23 17.10 -14.32
C THR A 251 10.26 15.63 -14.73
N LYS A 252 11.40 15.12 -15.21
CA LYS A 252 11.59 13.69 -15.52
C LYS A 252 11.44 12.77 -14.30
N HIS A 253 11.65 13.30 -13.08
CA HIS A 253 11.74 12.50 -11.84
C HIS A 253 10.79 12.96 -10.74
N VAL A 254 10.11 14.10 -10.94
CA VAL A 254 9.23 14.70 -9.93
C VAL A 254 7.90 15.03 -10.57
N ARG A 255 6.82 14.62 -9.90
CA ARG A 255 5.44 14.94 -10.27
C ARG A 255 4.85 15.86 -9.22
N PHE A 256 4.03 16.81 -9.63
CA PHE A 256 3.06 17.46 -8.74
C PHE A 256 2.06 16.40 -8.27
N TYR A 257 1.68 16.43 -7.00
CA TYR A 257 0.72 15.48 -6.46
C TYR A 257 -0.27 16.17 -5.52
N THR A 258 -1.54 15.86 -5.68
CA THR A 258 -2.59 16.24 -4.74
C THR A 258 -3.39 15.01 -4.34
N GLN A 259 -3.86 15.00 -3.09
CA GLN A 259 -4.54 13.88 -2.46
C GLN A 259 -5.69 14.37 -1.61
N ILE A 260 -6.81 13.66 -1.66
CA ILE A 260 -7.87 13.77 -0.66
C ILE A 260 -8.15 12.39 -0.09
N TYR A 261 -8.16 12.29 1.23
CA TYR A 261 -8.58 11.10 1.99
C TYR A 261 -9.86 11.42 2.75
N SER A 262 -10.79 10.45 2.84
CA SER A 262 -11.98 10.58 3.67
C SER A 262 -12.38 9.22 4.23
N GLY A 263 -12.70 9.17 5.53
CA GLY A 263 -13.13 7.96 6.23
C GLY A 263 -12.21 7.57 7.38
N TYR A 264 -12.20 6.25 7.67
CA TYR A 264 -11.46 5.61 8.75
C TYR A 264 -10.16 5.00 8.24
N GLY A 265 -9.12 4.93 9.10
CA GLY A 265 -7.91 4.17 8.81
C GLY A 265 -6.88 4.88 7.95
N GLU A 266 -6.82 6.21 7.99
CA GLU A 266 -5.74 6.94 7.31
C GLU A 266 -4.37 6.59 7.90
N SER A 267 -4.30 6.46 9.23
CA SER A 267 -3.13 6.01 9.99
C SER A 267 -3.53 4.96 11.04
N LEU A 268 -2.55 4.27 11.61
CA LEU A 268 -2.84 3.26 12.63
C LEU A 268 -3.43 3.86 13.90
N ILE A 269 -2.94 5.02 14.35
CA ILE A 269 -3.49 5.68 15.54
C ILE A 269 -4.91 6.21 15.32
N ASP A 270 -5.27 6.45 14.04
CA ASP A 270 -6.57 6.94 13.60
C ASP A 270 -7.44 5.82 12.96
N TYR A 271 -7.11 4.54 13.18
CA TYR A 271 -7.79 3.44 12.48
C TYR A 271 -9.32 3.47 12.67
N ASN A 272 -9.80 3.94 13.81
CA ASN A 272 -11.21 4.05 14.22
C ASN A 272 -11.72 5.50 14.25
N PHE A 273 -11.00 6.45 13.66
CA PHE A 273 -11.36 7.86 13.61
C PHE A 273 -11.70 8.27 12.18
N ASN A 274 -12.90 8.89 12.01
CA ASN A 274 -13.34 9.39 10.72
C ASN A 274 -12.84 10.83 10.53
N GLN A 275 -12.12 11.07 9.45
CA GLN A 275 -11.61 12.39 9.10
C GLN A 275 -11.57 12.57 7.59
N THR A 276 -11.48 13.83 7.17
CA THR A 276 -11.16 14.18 5.78
C THR A 276 -9.88 15.00 5.78
N ARG A 277 -8.90 14.54 5.00
CA ARG A 277 -7.61 15.21 4.83
C ARG A 277 -7.39 15.55 3.36
N VAL A 278 -6.93 16.75 3.11
CA VAL A 278 -6.48 17.20 1.79
C VAL A 278 -5.00 17.49 1.83
N GLY A 279 -4.30 17.23 0.73
CA GLY A 279 -2.85 17.43 0.65
C GLY A 279 -2.41 17.85 -0.74
N VAL A 280 -1.33 18.62 -0.78
CA VAL A 280 -0.67 19.07 -2.00
C VAL A 280 0.84 19.00 -1.83
N GLY A 281 1.56 18.61 -2.86
CA GLY A 281 3.01 18.50 -2.82
C GLY A 281 3.61 17.79 -4.02
N VAL A 282 4.56 16.91 -3.77
CA VAL A 282 5.32 16.23 -4.82
C VAL A 282 5.35 14.72 -4.62
N MET A 283 5.50 14.01 -5.73
CA MET A 283 5.62 12.55 -5.81
C MET A 283 6.82 12.20 -6.70
N LEU A 284 7.59 11.18 -6.31
CA LEU A 284 8.76 10.72 -7.06
C LEU A 284 8.41 9.59 -8.03
N ASN A 285 7.42 8.78 -7.69
CA ASN A 285 6.90 7.71 -8.54
C ASN A 285 5.40 7.55 -8.32
N ASP A 286 4.69 7.24 -9.37
CA ASP A 286 3.26 6.92 -9.35
C ASP A 286 2.99 5.42 -9.62
N LEU A 287 1.75 5.09 -9.97
CA LEU A 287 1.31 3.73 -10.23
C LEU A 287 1.75 3.18 -11.60
N PHE A 288 2.23 4.05 -12.51
CA PHE A 288 2.57 3.70 -13.90
C PHE A 288 4.04 3.89 -14.21
#